data_14427a48429cb99f388c693914febe0b
#
_entry.id   14427a48429cb99f388c693914febe0b
#
_cell.length_a   1.000
_cell.length_b   1.000
_cell.length_c   1.000
_cell.angle_alpha   90.00
_cell.angle_beta   90.00
_cell.angle_gamma   90.00
#
_symmetry.space_group_name_H-M   'P 1'
#
loop_
_entity.id
_entity.type
_entity.pdbx_description
1 polymer ?
#
loop_
_entity_poly.entity_id
_entity_poly.type
_entity_poly.pdbx_seq_one_letter_code
_entity_poly.pdbx_strand_id
1 'polypeptide(L)'
;MEYDTSEISKYIQVAKEKHKEGNLHQANEIYKKLINQKIYTYDLLISYGLFNREINNLKIAKNLFYLSVKKYPSIVKSYILLAEILRKESNFNDAIKTLFAAKKIEKSNSDIYYNLSITYKAFKSFKDALLSINFAIKLQPKNQIYKILKADILTESFQNEEAKELLTYLKLPKDSFLHFQREILISKLFINQKKYKKAEEVLLKLKKIFSKERILYLTFSDLYFKNNELEKGIFILKEGINNFPDFIPLRFNLGVMYRNLGLLEMSIKTHIEILLKDQFNPNSFYELSTMYDFSKHDDHLKTLLNIEIEKLSQLEKIYICFSKANIYHLKKDYKKSAHFLKIANEEKIKLQPSDLRRKLNTGQQYRKIKINNKHNLEKKIDSNRYLFIVGMPRCGSTLLESILSLNPEVKDMGEVFFLEESLLKNDDLVDVKKLYDEKVMFIGSQKKIYTDKNLFNFFYCPIIYNFFPNARIIYCKRNPLDNILSIY
;
A
#
# COMPACT_ATOMS: atom_id res chain seq x y z
N MET A 1 35.43 27.10 -25.50
CA MET A 1 34.43 27.24 -26.59
C MET A 1 33.08 27.56 -25.92
N GLU A 2 32.59 28.77 -26.09
CA GLU A 2 31.23 29.11 -25.70
C GLU A 2 30.30 28.59 -26.80
N TYR A 3 29.48 27.60 -26.48
CA TYR A 3 28.47 27.18 -27.42
C TYR A 3 27.39 28.25 -27.55
N ASP A 4 27.02 28.56 -28.77
CA ASP A 4 25.81 29.37 -29.05
C ASP A 4 24.56 28.63 -28.56
N THR A 5 23.56 29.38 -28.14
CA THR A 5 22.27 28.82 -27.64
C THR A 5 21.61 27.93 -28.69
N SER A 6 21.80 28.21 -29.97
CA SER A 6 21.28 27.39 -31.09
C SER A 6 21.99 26.02 -31.17
N GLU A 7 23.31 26.00 -30.96
CA GLU A 7 24.08 24.75 -30.93
C GLU A 7 23.70 23.86 -29.73
N ILE A 8 23.54 24.46 -28.56
CA ILE A 8 23.09 23.73 -27.35
C ILE A 8 21.77 23.04 -27.62
N SER A 9 20.80 23.76 -28.21
CA SER A 9 19.49 23.22 -28.55
C SER A 9 19.57 22.07 -29.55
N LYS A 10 20.46 22.14 -30.55
CA LYS A 10 20.74 21.04 -31.48
C LYS A 10 21.29 19.79 -30.78
N TYR A 11 22.28 19.97 -29.91
CA TYR A 11 22.84 18.82 -29.15
C TYR A 11 21.79 18.17 -28.24
N ILE A 12 20.94 18.94 -27.58
CA ILE A 12 19.84 18.41 -26.77
C ILE A 12 18.86 17.63 -27.64
N GLN A 13 18.55 18.13 -28.83
CA GLN A 13 17.64 17.45 -29.76
C GLN A 13 18.25 16.13 -30.24
N VAL A 14 19.52 16.11 -30.63
CA VAL A 14 20.24 14.86 -31.00
C VAL A 14 20.23 13.85 -29.85
N ALA A 15 20.46 14.30 -28.60
CA ALA A 15 20.40 13.41 -27.44
C ALA A 15 19.00 12.82 -27.23
N LYS A 16 17.92 13.61 -27.42
CA LYS A 16 16.53 13.14 -27.37
C LYS A 16 16.23 12.10 -28.46
N GLU A 17 16.76 12.29 -29.67
CA GLU A 17 16.61 11.35 -30.79
C GLU A 17 17.32 10.04 -30.51
N LYS A 18 18.60 10.09 -30.06
CA LYS A 18 19.35 8.91 -29.63
C LYS A 18 18.67 8.13 -28.51
N HIS A 19 18.05 8.85 -27.58
CA HIS A 19 17.25 8.23 -26.53
C HIS A 19 16.03 7.48 -27.10
N LYS A 20 15.28 8.09 -28.02
CA LYS A 20 14.13 7.46 -28.70
C LYS A 20 14.53 6.23 -29.53
N GLU A 21 15.71 6.26 -30.14
CA GLU A 21 16.29 5.14 -30.89
C GLU A 21 16.77 3.99 -29.96
N GLY A 22 16.70 4.15 -28.63
CA GLY A 22 17.22 3.18 -27.67
C GLY A 22 18.73 3.23 -27.48
N ASN A 23 19.44 4.18 -28.12
CA ASN A 23 20.87 4.35 -27.99
C ASN A 23 21.23 5.16 -26.74
N LEU A 24 21.02 4.51 -25.56
CA LEU A 24 21.10 5.14 -24.25
C LEU A 24 22.52 5.64 -23.93
N HIS A 25 23.55 4.92 -24.40
CA HIS A 25 24.94 5.32 -24.14
C HIS A 25 25.28 6.65 -24.83
N GLN A 26 25.00 6.77 -26.13
CA GLN A 26 25.28 8.01 -26.87
C GLN A 26 24.46 9.18 -26.34
N ALA A 27 23.18 8.98 -26.04
CA ALA A 27 22.35 10.01 -25.43
C ALA A 27 22.94 10.53 -24.12
N ASN A 28 23.37 9.61 -23.24
CA ASN A 28 23.98 9.95 -21.95
C ASN A 28 25.28 10.74 -22.09
N GLU A 29 26.16 10.35 -23.02
CA GLU A 29 27.43 11.03 -23.27
C GLU A 29 27.22 12.49 -23.75
N ILE A 30 26.23 12.72 -24.64
CA ILE A 30 25.89 14.07 -25.09
C ILE A 30 25.41 14.92 -23.90
N TYR A 31 24.46 14.40 -23.10
CA TYR A 31 23.97 15.12 -21.93
C TYR A 31 25.07 15.42 -20.91
N LYS A 32 25.92 14.44 -20.60
CA LYS A 32 27.06 14.62 -19.68
C LYS A 32 28.04 15.67 -20.16
N LYS A 33 28.38 15.67 -21.45
CA LYS A 33 29.28 16.66 -22.05
C LYS A 33 28.79 18.08 -21.80
N LEU A 34 27.50 18.34 -22.04
CA LEU A 34 26.90 19.65 -21.83
C LEU A 34 26.88 20.05 -20.34
N ILE A 35 26.53 19.12 -19.44
CA ILE A 35 26.56 19.40 -17.99
C ILE A 35 27.96 19.66 -17.46
N ASN A 36 28.98 18.90 -17.93
CA ASN A 36 30.37 19.10 -17.52
C ASN A 36 30.92 20.46 -17.95
N GLN A 37 30.38 21.03 -19.03
CA GLN A 37 30.68 22.39 -19.49
C GLN A 37 29.91 23.47 -18.72
N LYS A 38 29.21 23.09 -17.63
CA LYS A 38 28.42 23.99 -16.79
C LYS A 38 27.26 24.66 -17.51
N ILE A 39 26.76 24.02 -18.58
CA ILE A 39 25.57 24.46 -19.29
C ILE A 39 24.35 23.94 -18.51
N TYR A 40 23.49 24.84 -18.08
CA TYR A 40 22.34 24.50 -17.24
C TYR A 40 21.07 25.19 -17.77
N THR A 41 20.80 25.04 -19.07
CA THR A 41 19.53 25.52 -19.63
C THR A 41 18.37 24.70 -19.08
N TYR A 42 17.19 25.29 -19.02
CA TYR A 42 15.98 24.60 -18.54
C TYR A 42 15.72 23.31 -19.32
N ASP A 43 15.77 23.35 -20.66
CA ASP A 43 15.51 22.19 -21.52
C ASP A 43 16.53 21.07 -21.29
N LEU A 44 17.82 21.41 -21.10
CA LEU A 44 18.85 20.41 -20.78
C LEU A 44 18.58 19.73 -19.45
N LEU A 45 18.30 20.51 -18.39
CA LEU A 45 18.07 19.96 -17.05
C LEU A 45 16.86 19.03 -17.02
N ILE A 46 15.76 19.44 -17.69
CA ILE A 46 14.56 18.62 -17.77
C ILE A 46 14.77 17.38 -18.62
N SER A 47 15.35 17.52 -19.82
CA SER A 47 15.52 16.39 -20.75
C SER A 47 16.46 15.34 -20.18
N TYR A 48 17.58 15.74 -19.61
CA TYR A 48 18.53 14.83 -18.98
C TYR A 48 17.98 14.24 -17.67
N GLY A 49 17.21 15.02 -16.91
CA GLY A 49 16.47 14.51 -15.73
C GLY A 49 15.47 13.44 -16.08
N LEU A 50 14.67 13.63 -17.14
CA LEU A 50 13.71 12.66 -17.64
C LEU A 50 14.42 11.40 -18.17
N PHE A 51 15.49 11.54 -18.95
CA PHE A 51 16.33 10.44 -19.38
C PHE A 51 16.81 9.59 -18.20
N ASN A 52 17.40 10.21 -17.17
CA ASN A 52 17.89 9.49 -15.99
C ASN A 52 16.75 8.83 -15.18
N ARG A 53 15.55 9.45 -15.14
CA ARG A 53 14.36 8.85 -14.52
C ARG A 53 13.94 7.57 -15.25
N GLU A 54 13.99 7.55 -16.58
CA GLU A 54 13.60 6.40 -17.42
C GLU A 54 14.56 5.23 -17.27
N ILE A 55 15.86 5.49 -17.19
CA ILE A 55 16.89 4.45 -16.94
C ILE A 55 17.03 4.12 -15.44
N ASN A 56 16.09 4.55 -14.60
CA ASN A 56 16.03 4.35 -13.15
C ASN A 56 17.23 4.92 -12.37
N ASN A 57 17.93 5.90 -12.90
CA ASN A 57 19.00 6.62 -12.20
C ASN A 57 18.42 7.80 -11.41
N LEU A 58 17.64 7.47 -10.37
CA LEU A 58 16.86 8.45 -9.63
C LEU A 58 17.72 9.53 -8.94
N LYS A 59 18.94 9.18 -8.51
CA LYS A 59 19.83 10.13 -7.84
C LYS A 59 20.26 11.27 -8.77
N ILE A 60 20.63 10.97 -10.01
CA ILE A 60 20.99 12.01 -10.99
C ILE A 60 19.75 12.79 -11.38
N ALA A 61 18.62 12.13 -11.66
CA ALA A 61 17.35 12.80 -11.98
C ALA A 61 16.94 13.81 -10.89
N LYS A 62 17.03 13.40 -9.61
CA LYS A 62 16.74 14.28 -8.46
C LYS A 62 17.62 15.52 -8.46
N ASN A 63 18.93 15.36 -8.62
CA ASN A 63 19.86 16.48 -8.62
C ASN A 63 19.59 17.47 -9.77
N LEU A 64 19.28 16.95 -10.96
CA LEU A 64 18.96 17.78 -12.13
C LEU A 64 17.65 18.56 -11.95
N PHE A 65 16.60 17.92 -11.43
CA PHE A 65 15.34 18.59 -11.15
C PHE A 65 15.47 19.59 -10.00
N TYR A 66 16.23 19.26 -8.95
CA TYR A 66 16.55 20.21 -7.88
C TYR A 66 17.29 21.44 -8.41
N LEU A 67 18.30 21.25 -9.28
CA LEU A 67 19.01 22.34 -9.92
C LEU A 67 18.09 23.17 -10.81
N SER A 68 17.15 22.53 -11.52
CA SER A 68 16.12 23.23 -12.32
C SER A 68 15.22 24.10 -11.44
N VAL A 69 14.76 23.59 -10.30
CA VAL A 69 13.96 24.38 -9.33
C VAL A 69 14.76 25.58 -8.82
N LYS A 70 16.05 25.39 -8.52
CA LYS A 70 16.93 26.46 -8.02
C LYS A 70 17.18 27.56 -9.06
N LYS A 71 17.39 27.17 -10.33
CA LYS A 71 17.71 28.13 -11.41
C LYS A 71 16.48 28.76 -12.05
N TYR A 72 15.37 28.04 -12.07
CA TYR A 72 14.12 28.44 -12.73
C TYR A 72 12.93 28.34 -11.75
N PRO A 73 12.94 29.11 -10.65
CA PRO A 73 12.00 28.94 -9.55
C PRO A 73 10.55 29.27 -9.89
N SER A 74 10.29 29.95 -11.03
CA SER A 74 8.93 30.26 -11.50
C SER A 74 8.28 29.11 -12.30
N ILE A 75 9.02 28.06 -12.65
CA ILE A 75 8.50 26.99 -13.53
C ILE A 75 8.01 25.80 -12.69
N VAL A 76 6.70 25.69 -12.56
CA VAL A 76 6.00 24.66 -11.78
C VAL A 76 6.36 23.24 -12.19
N LYS A 77 6.60 22.96 -13.47
CA LYS A 77 6.93 21.64 -13.98
C LYS A 77 8.17 21.03 -13.30
N SER A 78 9.19 21.82 -12.97
CA SER A 78 10.38 21.37 -12.27
C SER A 78 10.06 20.82 -10.87
N TYR A 79 9.17 21.49 -10.15
CA TYR A 79 8.72 21.07 -8.82
C TYR A 79 7.93 19.76 -8.87
N ILE A 80 7.05 19.62 -9.88
CA ILE A 80 6.25 18.40 -10.08
C ILE A 80 7.17 17.20 -10.34
N LEU A 81 8.16 17.35 -11.22
CA LEU A 81 9.13 16.30 -11.53
C LEU A 81 10.03 15.95 -10.33
N LEU A 82 10.48 16.95 -9.59
CA LEU A 82 11.24 16.72 -8.36
C LEU A 82 10.40 15.97 -7.32
N ALA A 83 9.15 16.36 -7.12
CA ALA A 83 8.24 15.70 -6.20
C ALA A 83 7.93 14.25 -6.63
N GLU A 84 7.87 13.97 -7.93
CA GLU A 84 7.72 12.60 -8.45
C GLU A 84 8.91 11.73 -8.04
N ILE A 85 10.15 12.22 -8.18
CA ILE A 85 11.35 11.47 -7.77
C ILE A 85 11.39 11.28 -6.25
N LEU A 86 11.12 12.33 -5.48
CA LEU A 86 11.06 12.24 -4.01
C LEU A 86 10.03 11.20 -3.55
N ARG A 87 8.85 11.13 -4.22
CA ARG A 87 7.84 10.11 -3.96
C ARG A 87 8.33 8.71 -4.29
N LYS A 88 9.06 8.50 -5.40
CA LYS A 88 9.67 7.22 -5.76
C LYS A 88 10.71 6.77 -4.72
N GLU A 89 11.45 7.71 -4.12
CA GLU A 89 12.36 7.47 -3.01
C GLU A 89 11.64 7.34 -1.64
N SER A 90 10.31 7.30 -1.62
CA SER A 90 9.47 7.29 -0.40
C SER A 90 9.68 8.48 0.53
N ASN A 91 10.30 9.56 0.03
CA ASN A 91 10.44 10.81 0.77
C ASN A 91 9.20 11.69 0.59
N PHE A 92 8.08 11.24 1.16
CA PHE A 92 6.77 11.86 0.96
C PHE A 92 6.69 13.27 1.52
N ASN A 93 7.32 13.52 2.67
CA ASN A 93 7.26 14.84 3.32
C ASN A 93 7.91 15.93 2.46
N ASP A 94 9.08 15.66 1.88
CA ASP A 94 9.74 16.61 1.02
C ASP A 94 9.06 16.74 -0.35
N ALA A 95 8.46 15.65 -0.87
CA ALA A 95 7.61 15.73 -2.05
C ALA A 95 6.40 16.65 -1.83
N ILE A 96 5.72 16.55 -0.68
CA ILE A 96 4.59 17.41 -0.30
C ILE A 96 5.06 18.86 -0.18
N LYS A 97 6.17 19.14 0.55
CA LYS A 97 6.73 20.50 0.66
C LYS A 97 7.04 21.10 -0.70
N THR A 98 7.64 20.32 -1.59
CA THR A 98 7.99 20.74 -2.96
C THR A 98 6.72 21.11 -3.75
N LEU A 99 5.66 20.32 -3.66
CA LEU A 99 4.39 20.60 -4.33
C LEU A 99 3.67 21.82 -3.72
N PHE A 100 3.78 22.05 -2.40
CA PHE A 100 3.28 23.29 -1.79
C PHE A 100 4.07 24.51 -2.24
N ALA A 101 5.36 24.42 -2.51
CA ALA A 101 6.13 25.49 -3.13
C ALA A 101 5.62 25.79 -4.55
N ALA A 102 5.37 24.74 -5.35
CA ALA A 102 4.74 24.89 -6.66
C ALA A 102 3.35 25.57 -6.59
N LYS A 103 2.54 25.21 -5.61
CA LYS A 103 1.20 25.80 -5.38
C LYS A 103 1.26 27.30 -5.05
N LYS A 104 2.34 27.80 -4.46
CA LYS A 104 2.51 29.23 -4.23
C LYS A 104 2.73 29.99 -5.53
N ILE A 105 3.29 29.35 -6.56
CA ILE A 105 3.56 29.94 -7.88
C ILE A 105 2.27 29.95 -8.72
N GLU A 106 1.61 28.80 -8.81
CA GLU A 106 0.38 28.62 -9.61
C GLU A 106 -0.73 27.96 -8.79
N LYS A 107 -1.57 28.74 -8.15
CA LYS A 107 -2.65 28.24 -7.27
C LYS A 107 -3.73 27.45 -8.01
N SER A 108 -3.94 27.73 -9.31
CA SER A 108 -5.00 27.13 -10.13
C SER A 108 -4.49 26.03 -11.08
N ASN A 109 -3.28 25.52 -10.86
CA ASN A 109 -2.74 24.44 -11.67
C ASN A 109 -3.20 23.07 -11.13
N SER A 110 -4.06 22.39 -11.91
CA SER A 110 -4.65 21.10 -11.53
C SER A 110 -3.63 19.99 -11.35
N ASP A 111 -2.50 20.02 -12.08
CA ASP A 111 -1.46 18.99 -12.00
C ASP A 111 -0.74 19.00 -10.65
N ILE A 112 -0.65 20.15 -9.99
CA ILE A 112 -0.12 20.25 -8.62
C ILE A 112 -1.01 19.45 -7.65
N TYR A 113 -2.32 19.66 -7.71
CA TYR A 113 -3.28 18.97 -6.83
C TYR A 113 -3.38 17.49 -7.16
N TYR A 114 -3.28 17.11 -8.44
CA TYR A 114 -3.18 15.73 -8.86
C TYR A 114 -1.95 15.05 -8.25
N ASN A 115 -0.76 15.67 -8.33
CA ASN A 115 0.47 15.13 -7.76
C ASN A 115 0.47 15.13 -6.23
N LEU A 116 -0.13 16.14 -5.57
CA LEU A 116 -0.39 16.11 -4.12
C LEU A 116 -1.24 14.91 -3.75
N SER A 117 -2.32 14.66 -4.50
CA SER A 117 -3.22 13.53 -4.25
C SER A 117 -2.50 12.18 -4.36
N ILE A 118 -1.69 11.97 -5.41
CA ILE A 118 -0.88 10.75 -5.55
C ILE A 118 0.13 10.62 -4.40
N THR A 119 0.74 11.72 -3.99
CA THR A 119 1.74 11.72 -2.92
C THR A 119 1.10 11.41 -1.57
N TYR A 120 -0.03 12.02 -1.24
CA TYR A 120 -0.80 11.71 -0.04
C TYR A 120 -1.35 10.28 -0.04
N LYS A 121 -1.81 9.78 -1.21
CA LYS A 121 -2.22 8.38 -1.34
C LYS A 121 -1.06 7.43 -1.02
N ALA A 122 0.12 7.66 -1.60
CA ALA A 122 1.32 6.87 -1.32
C ALA A 122 1.73 6.94 0.17
N PHE A 123 1.53 8.09 0.79
CA PHE A 123 1.75 8.33 2.22
C PHE A 123 0.62 7.77 3.11
N LYS A 124 -0.42 7.15 2.52
CA LYS A 124 -1.62 6.63 3.20
C LYS A 124 -2.46 7.69 3.93
N SER A 125 -2.28 8.97 3.61
CA SER A 125 -3.13 10.07 4.08
C SER A 125 -4.33 10.24 3.15
N PHE A 126 -5.27 9.30 3.19
CA PHE A 126 -6.38 9.24 2.23
C PHE A 126 -7.30 10.47 2.30
N LYS A 127 -7.49 11.07 3.48
CA LYS A 127 -8.28 12.30 3.63
C LYS A 127 -7.68 13.45 2.80
N ASP A 128 -6.36 13.69 2.95
CA ASP A 128 -5.68 14.76 2.22
C ASP A 128 -5.57 14.44 0.72
N ALA A 129 -5.43 13.16 0.38
CA ALA A 129 -5.48 12.69 -1.00
C ALA A 129 -6.82 13.01 -1.66
N LEU A 130 -7.96 12.73 -0.98
CA LEU A 130 -9.31 13.04 -1.47
C LEU A 130 -9.55 14.54 -1.57
N LEU A 131 -9.12 15.33 -0.59
CA LEU A 131 -9.20 16.79 -0.67
C LEU A 131 -8.46 17.31 -1.91
N SER A 132 -7.23 16.84 -2.11
CA SER A 132 -6.39 17.28 -3.23
C SER A 132 -7.01 16.88 -4.59
N ILE A 133 -7.45 15.62 -4.74
CA ILE A 133 -8.04 15.20 -6.03
C ILE A 133 -9.38 15.91 -6.33
N ASN A 134 -10.16 16.20 -5.30
CA ASN A 134 -11.39 16.97 -5.49
C ASN A 134 -11.10 18.39 -6.00
N PHE A 135 -10.03 19.04 -5.54
CA PHE A 135 -9.58 20.32 -6.11
C PHE A 135 -9.13 20.18 -7.55
N ALA A 136 -8.38 19.15 -7.92
CA ALA A 136 -7.98 18.90 -9.30
C ALA A 136 -9.21 18.70 -10.21
N ILE A 137 -10.20 17.92 -9.75
CA ILE A 137 -11.46 17.68 -10.47
C ILE A 137 -12.26 19.00 -10.62
N LYS A 138 -12.31 19.84 -9.56
CA LYS A 138 -12.98 21.15 -9.65
C LYS A 138 -12.36 22.04 -10.72
N LEU A 139 -11.05 22.01 -10.88
CA LEU A 139 -10.34 22.77 -11.91
C LEU A 139 -10.53 22.18 -13.31
N GLN A 140 -10.60 20.85 -13.42
CA GLN A 140 -10.79 20.13 -14.69
C GLN A 140 -11.87 19.03 -14.55
N PRO A 141 -13.18 19.37 -14.56
CA PRO A 141 -14.26 18.42 -14.28
C PRO A 141 -14.40 17.28 -15.30
N LYS A 142 -13.94 17.50 -16.55
CA LYS A 142 -14.02 16.51 -17.64
C LYS A 142 -12.85 15.53 -17.65
N ASN A 143 -11.80 15.75 -16.83
CA ASN A 143 -10.61 14.90 -16.81
C ASN A 143 -10.92 13.54 -16.17
N GLN A 144 -10.98 12.50 -16.99
CA GLN A 144 -11.30 11.13 -16.54
C GLN A 144 -10.18 10.52 -15.70
N ILE A 145 -8.91 10.92 -15.92
CA ILE A 145 -7.76 10.43 -15.14
C ILE A 145 -7.92 10.82 -13.67
N TYR A 146 -8.37 12.04 -13.39
CA TYR A 146 -8.59 12.50 -12.02
C TYR A 146 -9.71 11.73 -11.32
N LYS A 147 -10.77 11.39 -12.06
CA LYS A 147 -11.88 10.59 -11.54
C LYS A 147 -11.46 9.15 -11.25
N ILE A 148 -10.64 8.55 -12.12
CA ILE A 148 -10.04 7.22 -11.87
C ILE A 148 -9.15 7.26 -10.63
N LEU A 149 -8.29 8.27 -10.46
CA LEU A 149 -7.48 8.41 -9.25
C LEU A 149 -8.35 8.58 -7.99
N LYS A 150 -9.43 9.37 -8.06
CA LYS A 150 -10.37 9.49 -6.94
C LYS A 150 -10.97 8.13 -6.58
N ALA A 151 -11.42 7.36 -7.57
CA ALA A 151 -11.96 6.03 -7.34
C ALA A 151 -10.92 5.07 -6.75
N ASP A 152 -9.66 5.17 -7.18
CA ASP A 152 -8.56 4.37 -6.64
C ASP A 152 -8.28 4.70 -5.15
N ILE A 153 -8.29 5.98 -4.79
CA ILE A 153 -8.14 6.42 -3.39
C ILE A 153 -9.31 5.93 -2.53
N LEU A 154 -10.54 6.05 -3.03
CA LEU A 154 -11.75 5.56 -2.34
C LEU A 154 -11.69 4.03 -2.14
N THR A 155 -11.23 3.29 -3.13
CA THR A 155 -11.07 1.83 -3.08
C THR A 155 -10.02 1.42 -2.03
N GLU A 156 -8.87 2.11 -2.00
CA GLU A 156 -7.81 1.84 -1.02
C GLU A 156 -8.18 2.28 0.40
N SER A 157 -9.05 3.28 0.54
CA SER A 157 -9.57 3.73 1.85
C SER A 157 -10.83 2.98 2.29
N PHE A 158 -11.21 1.90 1.59
CA PHE A 158 -12.39 1.09 1.84
C PHE A 158 -13.75 1.83 1.78
N GLN A 159 -13.81 2.98 1.14
CA GLN A 159 -15.04 3.72 0.83
C GLN A 159 -15.69 3.13 -0.43
N ASN A 160 -16.08 1.85 -0.34
CA ASN A 160 -16.42 1.01 -1.48
C ASN A 160 -17.68 1.49 -2.23
N GLU A 161 -18.69 2.02 -1.56
CA GLU A 161 -19.94 2.45 -2.22
C GLU A 161 -19.71 3.72 -3.05
N GLU A 162 -19.00 4.72 -2.51
CA GLU A 162 -18.66 5.94 -3.26
C GLU A 162 -17.76 5.63 -4.47
N ALA A 163 -16.78 4.71 -4.28
CA ALA A 163 -15.92 4.28 -5.38
C ALA A 163 -16.74 3.58 -6.48
N LYS A 164 -17.65 2.68 -6.11
CA LYS A 164 -18.52 1.96 -7.04
C LYS A 164 -19.41 2.91 -7.83
N GLU A 165 -20.07 3.85 -7.15
CA GLU A 165 -20.93 4.86 -7.78
C GLU A 165 -20.11 5.64 -8.81
N LEU A 166 -18.95 6.20 -8.45
CA LEU A 166 -18.10 6.96 -9.33
C LEU A 166 -17.69 6.14 -10.57
N LEU A 167 -17.26 4.89 -10.38
CA LEU A 167 -16.82 4.00 -11.47
C LEU A 167 -17.97 3.61 -12.41
N THR A 168 -19.20 3.50 -11.92
CA THR A 168 -20.39 3.17 -12.72
C THR A 168 -20.73 4.28 -13.69
N TYR A 169 -20.56 5.54 -13.30
CA TYR A 169 -20.84 6.70 -14.16
C TYR A 169 -19.75 7.00 -15.20
N LEU A 170 -18.57 6.36 -15.09
CA LEU A 170 -17.48 6.57 -16.05
C LEU A 170 -17.71 5.77 -17.34
N LYS A 171 -18.15 6.45 -18.39
CA LYS A 171 -18.25 5.87 -19.74
C LYS A 171 -16.91 6.01 -20.46
N LEU A 172 -16.22 4.89 -20.69
CA LEU A 172 -14.89 4.83 -21.29
C LEU A 172 -14.90 3.83 -22.46
N PRO A 173 -14.16 4.09 -23.56
CA PRO A 173 -14.01 3.12 -24.64
C PRO A 173 -13.41 1.80 -24.13
N LYS A 174 -13.98 0.66 -24.57
CA LYS A 174 -13.65 -0.67 -24.01
C LYS A 174 -12.20 -1.11 -24.17
N ASP A 175 -11.51 -0.62 -25.16
CA ASP A 175 -10.12 -0.90 -25.51
C ASP A 175 -9.14 0.16 -25.00
N SER A 176 -9.65 1.17 -24.32
CA SER A 176 -8.80 2.23 -23.74
C SER A 176 -8.11 1.77 -22.43
N PHE A 177 -6.91 2.29 -22.20
CA PHE A 177 -6.19 2.05 -20.95
C PHE A 177 -6.97 2.56 -19.71
N LEU A 178 -7.75 3.63 -19.84
CA LEU A 178 -8.61 4.12 -18.76
C LEU A 178 -9.75 3.13 -18.43
N HIS A 179 -10.30 2.44 -19.45
CA HIS A 179 -11.25 1.37 -19.22
C HIS A 179 -10.60 0.19 -18.46
N PHE A 180 -9.40 -0.21 -18.87
CA PHE A 180 -8.63 -1.21 -18.13
C PHE A 180 -8.44 -0.81 -16.67
N GLN A 181 -8.02 0.42 -16.39
CA GLN A 181 -7.86 0.91 -15.01
C GLN A 181 -9.18 0.88 -14.22
N ARG A 182 -10.30 1.30 -14.87
CA ARG A 182 -11.63 1.23 -14.25
C ARG A 182 -11.99 -0.19 -13.83
N GLU A 183 -11.83 -1.15 -14.73
CA GLU A 183 -12.20 -2.55 -14.46
C GLU A 183 -11.28 -3.20 -13.41
N ILE A 184 -10.00 -2.85 -13.37
CA ILE A 184 -9.09 -3.23 -12.28
C ILE A 184 -9.61 -2.72 -10.93
N LEU A 185 -10.09 -1.47 -10.86
CA LEU A 185 -10.65 -0.92 -9.62
C LEU A 185 -11.96 -1.61 -9.24
N ILE A 186 -12.83 -1.92 -10.20
CA ILE A 186 -14.05 -2.71 -9.96
C ILE A 186 -13.71 -4.10 -9.41
N SER A 187 -12.67 -4.74 -9.95
CA SER A 187 -12.20 -6.03 -9.43
C SER A 187 -11.70 -5.91 -7.99
N LYS A 188 -10.92 -4.88 -7.69
CA LYS A 188 -10.45 -4.60 -6.32
C LYS A 188 -11.62 -4.33 -5.35
N LEU A 189 -12.66 -3.63 -5.79
CA LEU A 189 -13.89 -3.44 -5.00
C LEU A 189 -14.57 -4.78 -4.68
N PHE A 190 -14.70 -5.67 -5.67
CA PHE A 190 -15.24 -7.00 -5.43
C PHE A 190 -14.35 -7.82 -4.48
N ILE A 191 -13.04 -7.73 -4.60
CA ILE A 191 -12.09 -8.37 -3.67
C ILE A 191 -12.29 -7.83 -2.25
N ASN A 192 -12.37 -6.51 -2.07
CA ASN A 192 -12.60 -5.88 -0.77
C ASN A 192 -13.94 -6.31 -0.15
N GLN A 193 -14.95 -6.53 -0.99
CA GLN A 193 -16.27 -7.04 -0.58
C GLN A 193 -16.33 -8.57 -0.45
N LYS A 194 -15.19 -9.28 -0.57
CA LYS A 194 -15.09 -10.75 -0.57
C LYS A 194 -15.96 -11.45 -1.66
N LYS A 195 -16.33 -10.73 -2.72
CA LYS A 195 -17.08 -11.23 -3.89
C LYS A 195 -16.11 -11.79 -4.94
N TYR A 196 -15.33 -12.77 -4.55
CA TYR A 196 -14.18 -13.26 -5.32
C TYR A 196 -14.53 -13.79 -6.72
N LYS A 197 -15.65 -14.52 -6.86
CA LYS A 197 -16.14 -15.02 -8.17
C LYS A 197 -16.40 -13.87 -9.16
N LYS A 198 -17.03 -12.76 -8.69
CA LYS A 198 -17.28 -11.60 -9.55
C LYS A 198 -15.98 -10.88 -9.93
N ALA A 199 -15.04 -10.80 -9.01
CA ALA A 199 -13.71 -10.24 -9.30
C ALA A 199 -12.99 -11.08 -10.37
N GLU A 200 -13.00 -12.40 -10.25
CA GLU A 200 -12.40 -13.32 -11.21
C GLU A 200 -13.01 -13.19 -12.60
N GLU A 201 -14.34 -13.14 -12.72
CA GLU A 201 -15.04 -12.95 -14.00
C GLU A 201 -14.61 -11.65 -14.70
N VAL A 202 -14.46 -10.53 -13.97
CA VAL A 202 -14.00 -9.26 -14.54
C VAL A 202 -12.57 -9.38 -15.02
N LEU A 203 -11.69 -9.94 -14.19
CA LEU A 203 -10.26 -10.09 -14.51
C LEU A 203 -10.04 -11.03 -15.70
N LEU A 204 -10.80 -12.11 -15.82
CA LEU A 204 -10.74 -13.03 -16.96
C LEU A 204 -11.18 -12.36 -18.28
N LYS A 205 -12.19 -11.48 -18.23
CA LYS A 205 -12.58 -10.67 -19.40
C LYS A 205 -11.47 -9.70 -19.79
N LEU A 206 -10.86 -9.01 -18.81
CA LEU A 206 -9.75 -8.11 -19.03
C LEU A 206 -8.52 -8.83 -19.64
N LYS A 207 -8.23 -10.04 -19.18
CA LYS A 207 -7.09 -10.83 -19.65
C LYS A 207 -7.15 -11.12 -21.16
N LYS A 208 -8.34 -11.26 -21.75
CA LYS A 208 -8.53 -11.47 -23.18
C LYS A 208 -8.07 -10.27 -24.01
N ILE A 209 -8.15 -9.05 -23.47
CA ILE A 209 -7.86 -7.80 -24.20
C ILE A 209 -6.51 -7.22 -23.78
N PHE A 210 -6.19 -7.28 -22.48
CA PHE A 210 -5.08 -6.59 -21.84
C PHE A 210 -4.06 -7.56 -21.21
N SER A 211 -3.79 -8.71 -21.87
CA SER A 211 -2.82 -9.71 -21.38
C SER A 211 -1.39 -9.17 -21.23
N LYS A 212 -1.07 -8.05 -21.89
CA LYS A 212 0.23 -7.37 -21.79
C LYS A 212 0.30 -6.31 -20.68
N GLU A 213 -0.64 -6.32 -19.74
CA GLU A 213 -0.68 -5.39 -18.62
C GLU A 213 -0.27 -6.08 -17.30
N ARG A 214 0.92 -5.74 -16.78
CA ARG A 214 1.47 -6.37 -15.58
C ARG A 214 0.60 -6.21 -14.31
N ILE A 215 -0.16 -5.11 -14.20
CA ILE A 215 -1.08 -4.86 -13.09
C ILE A 215 -2.22 -5.90 -13.04
N LEU A 216 -2.61 -6.43 -14.17
CA LEU A 216 -3.61 -7.51 -14.25
C LEU A 216 -3.18 -8.73 -13.44
N TYR A 217 -1.94 -9.20 -13.63
CA TYR A 217 -1.39 -10.36 -12.93
C TYR A 217 -1.21 -10.12 -11.43
N LEU A 218 -0.84 -8.89 -11.04
CA LEU A 218 -0.79 -8.51 -9.63
C LEU A 218 -2.20 -8.52 -8.99
N THR A 219 -3.22 -8.07 -9.72
CA THR A 219 -4.59 -8.05 -9.21
C THR A 219 -5.18 -9.47 -9.09
N PHE A 220 -4.89 -10.36 -10.04
CA PHE A 220 -5.21 -11.79 -9.92
C PHE A 220 -4.50 -12.42 -8.71
N SER A 221 -3.22 -12.10 -8.53
CA SER A 221 -2.44 -12.57 -7.39
C SER A 221 -3.09 -12.16 -6.05
N ASP A 222 -3.52 -10.90 -5.92
CA ASP A 222 -4.22 -10.41 -4.72
C ASP A 222 -5.57 -11.11 -4.52
N LEU A 223 -6.33 -11.33 -5.60
CA LEU A 223 -7.59 -12.07 -5.57
C LEU A 223 -7.39 -13.48 -5.01
N TYR A 224 -6.48 -14.25 -5.61
CA TYR A 224 -6.29 -15.66 -5.21
C TYR A 224 -5.65 -15.79 -3.83
N PHE A 225 -4.77 -14.86 -3.45
CA PHE A 225 -4.23 -14.80 -2.10
C PHE A 225 -5.34 -14.58 -1.05
N LYS A 226 -6.20 -13.61 -1.28
CA LYS A 226 -7.31 -13.28 -0.35
C LYS A 226 -8.42 -14.34 -0.33
N ASN A 227 -8.59 -15.07 -1.44
CA ASN A 227 -9.54 -16.18 -1.52
C ASN A 227 -8.95 -17.52 -1.03
N ASN A 228 -7.69 -17.52 -0.58
CA ASN A 228 -6.93 -18.72 -0.17
C ASN A 228 -6.79 -19.78 -1.27
N GLU A 229 -6.78 -19.36 -2.55
CA GLU A 229 -6.56 -20.23 -3.73
C GLU A 229 -5.12 -20.07 -4.23
N LEU A 230 -4.15 -20.40 -3.35
CA LEU A 230 -2.73 -20.07 -3.55
C LEU A 230 -2.14 -20.74 -4.79
N GLU A 231 -2.58 -21.97 -5.13
CA GLU A 231 -2.11 -22.69 -6.33
C GLU A 231 -2.51 -21.95 -7.62
N LYS A 232 -3.74 -21.44 -7.70
CA LYS A 232 -4.17 -20.60 -8.84
C LYS A 232 -3.34 -19.30 -8.88
N GLY A 233 -3.06 -18.72 -7.73
CA GLY A 233 -2.20 -17.55 -7.62
C GLY A 233 -0.78 -17.82 -8.14
N ILE A 234 -0.18 -18.95 -7.80
CA ILE A 234 1.12 -19.37 -8.30
C ILE A 234 1.09 -19.55 -9.81
N PHE A 235 0.05 -20.20 -10.35
CA PHE A 235 -0.09 -20.40 -11.79
C PHE A 235 -0.11 -19.07 -12.55
N ILE A 236 -0.97 -18.14 -12.12
CA ILE A 236 -1.11 -16.83 -12.79
C ILE A 236 0.16 -15.96 -12.65
N LEU A 237 0.86 -16.04 -11.51
CA LEU A 237 2.12 -15.34 -11.31
C LEU A 237 3.23 -15.87 -12.22
N LYS A 238 3.33 -17.19 -12.41
CA LYS A 238 4.27 -17.80 -13.36
C LYS A 238 4.00 -17.35 -14.79
N GLU A 239 2.74 -17.30 -15.21
CA GLU A 239 2.36 -16.76 -16.51
C GLU A 239 2.77 -15.28 -16.64
N GLY A 240 2.49 -14.48 -15.62
CA GLY A 240 2.89 -13.07 -15.59
C GLY A 240 4.42 -12.88 -15.62
N ILE A 241 5.19 -13.72 -14.95
CA ILE A 241 6.66 -13.68 -14.97
C ILE A 241 7.21 -14.04 -16.37
N ASN A 242 6.58 -14.97 -17.06
CA ASN A 242 6.98 -15.30 -18.43
C ASN A 242 6.74 -14.12 -19.38
N ASN A 243 5.64 -13.38 -19.20
CA ASN A 243 5.35 -12.18 -20.00
C ASN A 243 6.21 -10.97 -19.62
N PHE A 244 6.61 -10.87 -18.35
CA PHE A 244 7.33 -9.72 -17.77
C PHE A 244 8.50 -10.19 -16.89
N PRO A 245 9.56 -10.79 -17.48
CA PRO A 245 10.65 -11.44 -16.74
C PRO A 245 11.43 -10.48 -15.81
N ASP A 246 11.44 -9.20 -16.08
CA ASP A 246 12.17 -8.20 -15.29
C ASP A 246 11.29 -7.43 -14.29
N PHE A 247 9.99 -7.75 -14.25
CA PHE A 247 9.09 -7.10 -13.31
C PHE A 247 9.10 -7.82 -11.95
N ILE A 248 10.04 -7.43 -11.08
CA ILE A 248 10.28 -7.99 -9.75
C ILE A 248 9.02 -8.22 -8.89
N PRO A 249 8.00 -7.32 -8.86
CA PRO A 249 6.84 -7.53 -8.01
C PRO A 249 6.08 -8.84 -8.22
N LEU A 250 6.08 -9.41 -9.43
CA LEU A 250 5.45 -10.72 -9.67
C LEU A 250 6.24 -11.85 -9.02
N ARG A 251 7.59 -11.84 -9.11
CA ARG A 251 8.43 -12.82 -8.41
C ARG A 251 8.31 -12.68 -6.91
N PHE A 252 8.26 -11.46 -6.41
CA PHE A 252 8.09 -11.22 -4.99
C PHE A 252 6.78 -11.86 -4.47
N ASN A 253 5.65 -11.60 -5.15
CA ASN A 253 4.37 -12.21 -4.79
C ASN A 253 4.40 -13.74 -4.91
N LEU A 254 5.14 -14.29 -5.90
CA LEU A 254 5.31 -15.73 -6.04
C LEU A 254 6.05 -16.32 -4.83
N GLY A 255 7.13 -15.70 -4.38
CA GLY A 255 7.85 -16.09 -3.17
C GLY A 255 6.95 -16.06 -1.92
N VAL A 256 6.16 -15.00 -1.77
CA VAL A 256 5.18 -14.90 -0.67
C VAL A 256 4.13 -16.00 -0.74
N MET A 257 3.61 -16.35 -1.93
CA MET A 257 2.64 -17.45 -2.07
C MET A 257 3.25 -18.80 -1.71
N TYR A 258 4.48 -19.09 -2.17
CA TYR A 258 5.17 -20.31 -1.78
C TYR A 258 5.34 -20.41 -0.27
N ARG A 259 5.73 -19.33 0.41
CA ARG A 259 5.84 -19.29 1.87
C ARG A 259 4.51 -19.62 2.55
N ASN A 260 3.40 -19.05 2.07
CA ASN A 260 2.07 -19.28 2.65
C ASN A 260 1.55 -20.71 2.43
N LEU A 261 2.04 -21.42 1.40
CA LEU A 261 1.80 -22.85 1.20
C LEU A 261 2.77 -23.76 2.00
N GLY A 262 3.71 -23.18 2.75
CA GLY A 262 4.72 -23.96 3.46
C GLY A 262 5.87 -24.46 2.57
N LEU A 263 5.91 -24.09 1.29
CA LEU A 263 6.95 -24.45 0.32
C LEU A 263 8.17 -23.53 0.49
N LEU A 264 8.83 -23.63 1.65
CA LEU A 264 9.88 -22.70 2.08
C LEU A 264 11.08 -22.69 1.14
N GLU A 265 11.53 -23.84 0.65
CA GLU A 265 12.66 -23.93 -0.29
C GLU A 265 12.39 -23.18 -1.58
N MET A 266 11.17 -23.31 -2.13
CA MET A 266 10.77 -22.58 -3.35
C MET A 266 10.67 -21.08 -3.09
N SER A 267 10.18 -20.68 -1.93
CA SER A 267 10.14 -19.27 -1.53
C SER A 267 11.55 -18.69 -1.43
N ILE A 268 12.46 -19.36 -0.73
CA ILE A 268 13.87 -18.96 -0.58
C ILE A 268 14.52 -18.80 -1.96
N LYS A 269 14.41 -19.83 -2.82
CA LYS A 269 14.96 -19.78 -4.18
C LYS A 269 14.45 -18.57 -4.96
N THR A 270 13.13 -18.30 -4.88
CA THR A 270 12.50 -17.17 -5.59
C THR A 270 13.04 -15.82 -5.10
N HIS A 271 13.22 -15.64 -3.79
CA HIS A 271 13.78 -14.40 -3.25
C HIS A 271 15.28 -14.25 -3.55
N ILE A 272 16.05 -15.34 -3.61
CA ILE A 272 17.44 -15.33 -4.09
C ILE A 272 17.50 -14.92 -5.57
N GLU A 273 16.63 -15.43 -6.43
CA GLU A 273 16.53 -15.01 -7.83
C GLU A 273 16.26 -13.49 -7.97
N ILE A 274 15.50 -12.92 -7.04
CA ILE A 274 15.32 -11.46 -7.00
C ILE A 274 16.63 -10.77 -6.65
N LEU A 275 17.38 -11.24 -5.65
CA LEU A 275 18.66 -10.66 -5.25
C LEU A 275 19.74 -10.78 -6.34
N LEU A 276 19.68 -11.78 -7.22
CA LEU A 276 20.57 -11.87 -8.38
C LEU A 276 20.30 -10.75 -9.41
N LYS A 277 19.05 -10.25 -9.49
CA LYS A 277 18.67 -9.16 -10.39
C LYS A 277 18.79 -7.78 -9.73
N ASP A 278 18.51 -7.71 -8.46
CA ASP A 278 18.52 -6.50 -7.61
C ASP A 278 19.19 -6.84 -6.28
N GLN A 279 20.51 -6.70 -6.24
CA GLN A 279 21.38 -7.11 -5.12
C GLN A 279 21.01 -6.43 -3.78
N PHE A 280 20.27 -5.33 -3.83
CA PHE A 280 19.92 -4.54 -2.64
C PHE A 280 18.42 -4.56 -2.34
N ASN A 281 17.66 -5.53 -2.89
CA ASN A 281 16.22 -5.57 -2.69
C ASN A 281 15.80 -5.74 -1.22
N PRO A 282 15.29 -4.69 -0.56
CA PRO A 282 15.04 -4.72 0.90
C PRO A 282 13.94 -5.70 1.29
N ASN A 283 12.92 -5.83 0.45
CA ASN A 283 11.79 -6.72 0.71
C ASN A 283 12.24 -8.19 0.69
N SER A 284 13.09 -8.57 -0.29
CA SER A 284 13.62 -9.94 -0.38
C SER A 284 14.56 -10.26 0.77
N PHE A 285 15.39 -9.31 1.21
CA PHE A 285 16.20 -9.51 2.42
C PHE A 285 15.33 -9.71 3.66
N TYR A 286 14.24 -8.96 3.79
CA TYR A 286 13.33 -9.14 4.91
C TYR A 286 12.68 -10.53 4.90
N GLU A 287 12.14 -10.98 3.78
CA GLU A 287 11.55 -12.30 3.64
C GLU A 287 12.59 -13.40 3.96
N LEU A 288 13.77 -13.34 3.37
CA LEU A 288 14.84 -14.28 3.63
C LEU A 288 15.29 -14.29 5.11
N SER A 289 15.36 -13.12 5.76
CA SER A 289 15.79 -13.03 7.16
C SER A 289 14.89 -13.79 8.15
N THR A 290 13.68 -14.15 7.75
CA THR A 290 12.71 -14.88 8.58
C THR A 290 12.71 -16.39 8.34
N MET A 291 13.29 -16.89 7.22
CA MET A 291 13.16 -18.29 6.83
C MET A 291 14.45 -18.92 6.28
N TYR A 292 15.49 -18.13 6.04
CA TYR A 292 16.71 -18.59 5.39
C TYR A 292 17.88 -18.70 6.37
N ASP A 293 18.58 -19.82 6.31
CA ASP A 293 19.80 -20.03 7.09
C ASP A 293 20.99 -19.36 6.40
N PHE A 294 21.23 -18.10 6.73
CA PHE A 294 22.36 -17.33 6.19
C PHE A 294 23.74 -17.88 6.56
N SER A 295 23.85 -18.82 7.52
CA SER A 295 25.13 -19.44 7.85
C SER A 295 25.70 -20.29 6.70
N LYS A 296 24.84 -20.79 5.81
CA LYS A 296 25.18 -21.60 4.64
C LYS A 296 25.56 -20.80 3.40
N HIS A 297 25.27 -19.47 3.37
CA HIS A 297 25.46 -18.62 2.22
C HIS A 297 25.98 -17.23 2.61
N ASP A 298 27.27 -17.15 2.79
CA ASP A 298 27.97 -16.01 3.39
C ASP A 298 27.88 -14.70 2.57
N ASP A 299 27.75 -14.79 1.25
CA ASP A 299 27.77 -13.59 0.37
C ASP A 299 26.51 -12.72 0.51
N HIS A 300 25.33 -13.31 0.58
CA HIS A 300 24.10 -12.53 0.82
C HIS A 300 24.07 -11.94 2.21
N LEU A 301 24.63 -12.66 3.20
CA LEU A 301 24.78 -12.17 4.57
C LEU A 301 25.75 -10.99 4.61
N LYS A 302 26.93 -11.10 3.97
CA LYS A 302 27.92 -10.00 3.88
C LYS A 302 27.29 -8.78 3.19
N THR A 303 26.59 -8.99 2.09
CA THR A 303 25.89 -7.91 1.38
C THR A 303 24.93 -7.20 2.32
N LEU A 304 24.02 -7.92 2.98
CA LEU A 304 23.04 -7.35 3.90
C LEU A 304 23.68 -6.57 5.05
N LEU A 305 24.72 -7.16 5.68
CA LEU A 305 25.37 -6.53 6.84
C LEU A 305 26.18 -5.27 6.46
N ASN A 306 26.70 -5.21 5.22
CA ASN A 306 27.47 -4.08 4.73
C ASN A 306 26.61 -2.94 4.15
N ILE A 307 25.28 -3.12 4.04
CA ILE A 307 24.40 -2.04 3.58
C ILE A 307 24.47 -0.85 4.55
N GLU A 308 24.89 0.32 4.06
CA GLU A 308 24.91 1.57 4.81
C GLU A 308 23.48 2.14 4.92
N ILE A 309 22.91 2.08 6.12
CA ILE A 309 21.51 2.46 6.35
C ILE A 309 21.23 3.96 6.20
N GLU A 310 22.26 4.79 6.28
CA GLU A 310 22.17 6.24 6.13
C GLU A 310 21.90 6.68 4.68
N LYS A 311 22.24 5.84 3.73
CA LYS A 311 22.07 6.11 2.28
C LYS A 311 20.73 5.64 1.74
N LEU A 312 19.96 4.91 2.55
CA LEU A 312 18.68 4.32 2.17
C LEU A 312 17.53 5.32 2.27
N SER A 313 16.52 5.13 1.41
CA SER A 313 15.22 5.75 1.64
C SER A 313 14.58 5.26 2.94
N GLN A 314 13.64 6.00 3.48
CA GLN A 314 13.00 5.66 4.76
C GLN A 314 12.39 4.24 4.76
N LEU A 315 11.73 3.86 3.68
CA LEU A 315 11.10 2.54 3.57
C LEU A 315 12.14 1.40 3.47
N GLU A 316 13.18 1.59 2.66
CA GLU A 316 14.29 0.63 2.56
C GLU A 316 14.99 0.45 3.90
N LYS A 317 15.23 1.54 4.61
CA LYS A 317 15.84 1.55 5.93
C LYS A 317 15.05 0.70 6.93
N ILE A 318 13.72 0.80 6.91
CA ILE A 318 12.84 -0.02 7.76
C ILE A 318 13.07 -1.51 7.49
N TYR A 319 12.96 -1.95 6.24
CA TYR A 319 13.10 -3.38 5.89
C TYR A 319 14.51 -3.91 6.14
N ILE A 320 15.55 -3.17 5.77
CA ILE A 320 16.94 -3.58 6.01
C ILE A 320 17.25 -3.66 7.51
N CYS A 321 16.78 -2.70 8.30
CA CYS A 321 16.98 -2.74 9.75
C CYS A 321 16.26 -3.93 10.40
N PHE A 322 15.02 -4.25 10.00
CA PHE A 322 14.35 -5.48 10.46
C PHE A 322 15.12 -6.73 10.05
N SER A 323 15.63 -6.78 8.80
CA SER A 323 16.44 -7.90 8.33
C SER A 323 17.72 -8.10 9.17
N LYS A 324 18.46 -7.01 9.41
CA LYS A 324 19.67 -7.04 10.26
C LYS A 324 19.34 -7.46 11.69
N ALA A 325 18.22 -6.97 12.24
CA ALA A 325 17.76 -7.34 13.57
C ALA A 325 17.50 -8.85 13.69
N ASN A 326 16.79 -9.44 12.70
CA ASN A 326 16.53 -10.88 12.65
C ASN A 326 17.83 -11.68 12.59
N ILE A 327 18.79 -11.28 11.77
CA ILE A 327 20.09 -11.95 11.64
C ILE A 327 20.89 -11.88 12.96
N TYR A 328 20.97 -10.69 13.57
CA TYR A 328 21.67 -10.55 14.85
C TYR A 328 20.97 -11.32 15.98
N HIS A 329 19.64 -11.45 15.95
CA HIS A 329 18.90 -12.31 16.87
C HIS A 329 19.31 -13.79 16.71
N LEU A 330 19.34 -14.30 15.48
CA LEU A 330 19.79 -15.67 15.19
C LEU A 330 21.25 -15.91 15.62
N LYS A 331 22.11 -14.89 15.48
CA LYS A 331 23.50 -14.91 15.96
C LYS A 331 23.62 -14.72 17.48
N LYS A 332 22.52 -14.58 18.22
CA LYS A 332 22.46 -14.30 19.65
C LYS A 332 23.13 -12.98 20.08
N ASP A 333 23.40 -12.07 19.15
CA ASP A 333 23.84 -10.70 19.43
C ASP A 333 22.61 -9.82 19.69
N TYR A 334 21.98 -10.01 20.82
CA TYR A 334 20.73 -9.35 21.18
C TYR A 334 20.88 -7.83 21.30
N LYS A 335 22.09 -7.33 21.61
CA LYS A 335 22.36 -5.90 21.71
C LYS A 335 22.24 -5.24 20.33
N LYS A 336 22.88 -5.80 19.31
CA LYS A 336 22.74 -5.30 17.93
C LYS A 336 21.34 -5.53 17.38
N SER A 337 20.72 -6.67 17.66
CA SER A 337 19.33 -6.92 17.28
C SER A 337 18.40 -5.81 17.80
N ALA A 338 18.44 -5.51 19.10
CA ALA A 338 17.64 -4.46 19.71
C ALA A 338 17.94 -3.06 19.12
N HIS A 339 19.22 -2.77 18.81
CA HIS A 339 19.59 -1.51 18.16
C HIS A 339 18.91 -1.34 16.80
N PHE A 340 18.96 -2.35 15.93
CA PHE A 340 18.34 -2.28 14.61
C PHE A 340 16.81 -2.30 14.68
N LEU A 341 16.21 -3.05 15.61
CA LEU A 341 14.76 -3.01 15.87
C LEU A 341 14.31 -1.60 16.25
N LYS A 342 15.06 -0.93 17.14
CA LYS A 342 14.76 0.44 17.55
C LYS A 342 14.74 1.39 16.34
N ILE A 343 15.78 1.34 15.50
CA ILE A 343 15.84 2.18 14.30
C ILE A 343 14.66 1.88 13.37
N ALA A 344 14.38 0.61 13.10
CA ALA A 344 13.28 0.21 12.21
C ALA A 344 11.92 0.73 12.70
N ASN A 345 11.64 0.57 14.01
CA ASN A 345 10.40 1.03 14.61
C ASN A 345 10.27 2.57 14.66
N GLU A 346 11.35 3.28 14.98
CA GLU A 346 11.37 4.76 14.95
C GLU A 346 11.08 5.29 13.54
N GLU A 347 11.70 4.72 12.50
CA GLU A 347 11.45 5.12 11.12
C GLU A 347 10.02 4.75 10.67
N LYS A 348 9.50 3.60 11.11
CA LYS A 348 8.12 3.19 10.82
C LYS A 348 7.10 4.13 11.46
N ILE A 349 7.33 4.57 12.69
CA ILE A 349 6.46 5.54 13.40
C ILE A 349 6.48 6.90 12.69
N LYS A 350 7.64 7.34 12.19
CA LYS A 350 7.74 8.59 11.40
C LYS A 350 6.96 8.47 10.08
N LEU A 351 6.99 7.30 9.44
CA LEU A 351 6.27 7.03 8.19
C LEU A 351 4.76 6.92 8.42
N GLN A 352 4.36 6.27 9.50
CA GLN A 352 2.96 6.06 9.88
C GLN A 352 2.76 6.40 11.37
N PRO A 353 2.61 7.69 11.70
CA PRO A 353 2.35 8.09 13.09
C PRO A 353 1.08 7.42 13.62
N SER A 354 1.15 6.86 14.81
CA SER A 354 -0.03 6.31 15.46
C SER A 354 -0.97 7.43 15.92
N ASP A 355 -2.25 7.33 15.57
CA ASP A 355 -3.28 8.23 16.08
C ASP A 355 -3.87 7.71 17.41
N LEU A 356 -3.00 7.59 18.40
CA LEU A 356 -3.37 7.12 19.73
C LEU A 356 -4.44 8.01 20.38
N ARG A 357 -4.33 9.34 20.22
CA ARG A 357 -5.29 10.29 20.77
C ARG A 357 -6.70 10.07 20.23
N ARG A 358 -6.82 9.86 18.93
CA ARG A 358 -8.11 9.57 18.28
C ARG A 358 -8.73 8.29 18.86
N LYS A 359 -7.95 7.22 18.97
CA LYS A 359 -8.42 5.95 19.53
C LYS A 359 -8.82 6.08 21.00
N LEU A 360 -8.05 6.80 21.79
CA LEU A 360 -8.39 7.07 23.20
C LEU A 360 -9.66 7.92 23.33
N ASN A 361 -9.82 8.96 22.52
CA ASN A 361 -11.02 9.81 22.51
C ASN A 361 -12.27 8.99 22.12
N THR A 362 -12.15 8.15 21.10
CA THR A 362 -13.22 7.21 20.71
C THR A 362 -13.61 6.30 21.88
N GLY A 363 -12.62 5.68 22.53
CA GLY A 363 -12.87 4.84 23.70
C GLY A 363 -13.53 5.60 24.87
N GLN A 364 -13.13 6.84 25.14
CA GLN A 364 -13.73 7.68 26.19
C GLN A 364 -15.17 8.08 25.84
N GLN A 365 -15.47 8.36 24.58
CA GLN A 365 -16.81 8.72 24.10
C GLN A 365 -17.80 7.58 24.39
N TYR A 366 -17.43 6.34 24.01
CA TYR A 366 -18.31 5.19 24.16
C TYR A 366 -18.37 4.65 25.59
N ARG A 367 -17.36 4.86 26.44
CA ARG A 367 -17.40 4.56 27.88
C ARG A 367 -18.45 5.34 28.64
N LYS A 368 -18.81 6.53 28.18
CA LYS A 368 -19.83 7.39 28.81
C LYS A 368 -21.27 6.96 28.53
N ILE A 369 -21.47 6.03 27.60
CA ILE A 369 -22.80 5.50 27.31
C ILE A 369 -23.29 4.72 28.52
N LYS A 370 -24.35 5.22 29.17
CA LYS A 370 -24.98 4.53 30.29
C LYS A 370 -25.52 3.17 29.85
N ILE A 371 -25.18 2.13 30.58
CA ILE A 371 -25.80 0.82 30.42
C ILE A 371 -27.22 0.96 30.96
N ASN A 372 -28.19 1.03 30.07
CA ASN A 372 -29.60 1.07 30.44
C ASN A 372 -30.10 -0.35 30.69
N ASN A 373 -30.24 -0.71 31.96
CA ASN A 373 -30.84 -1.99 32.37
C ASN A 373 -32.33 -2.13 31.96
N LYS A 374 -32.91 -1.14 31.29
CA LYS A 374 -34.36 -1.08 30.95
C LYS A 374 -34.70 -1.49 29.52
N HIS A 375 -33.74 -1.83 28.66
CA HIS A 375 -34.08 -2.47 27.42
C HIS A 375 -34.38 -3.96 27.67
N ASN A 376 -35.55 -4.22 28.26
CA ASN A 376 -36.37 -5.40 27.92
C ASN A 376 -36.73 -5.25 26.43
N LEU A 377 -35.70 -5.34 25.56
CA LEU A 377 -35.91 -5.76 24.19
C LEU A 377 -36.61 -7.11 24.36
N GLU A 378 -37.90 -7.17 24.04
CA GLU A 378 -38.58 -8.42 23.85
C GLU A 378 -37.58 -9.35 23.18
N LYS A 379 -37.35 -10.51 23.79
CA LYS A 379 -36.45 -11.54 23.28
C LYS A 379 -37.05 -12.05 21.96
N LYS A 380 -37.00 -11.24 20.90
CA LYS A 380 -37.07 -11.74 19.55
C LYS A 380 -35.91 -12.71 19.46
N ILE A 381 -36.24 -13.97 19.31
CA ILE A 381 -35.31 -15.07 19.12
C ILE A 381 -34.56 -14.75 17.81
N ASP A 382 -33.53 -13.94 17.96
CA ASP A 382 -32.64 -13.59 16.89
C ASP A 382 -31.80 -14.84 16.62
N SER A 383 -31.87 -15.37 15.42
CA SER A 383 -31.23 -16.63 15.06
C SER A 383 -29.71 -16.57 15.12
N ASN A 384 -29.14 -15.38 15.02
CA ASN A 384 -27.70 -15.19 14.96
C ASN A 384 -27.09 -14.82 16.32
N ARG A 385 -26.04 -15.55 16.70
CA ARG A 385 -25.25 -15.27 17.91
C ARG A 385 -23.89 -14.70 17.50
N TYR A 386 -23.45 -13.69 18.23
CA TYR A 386 -22.14 -13.05 17.99
C TYR A 386 -21.19 -13.34 19.16
N LEU A 387 -19.95 -13.71 18.82
CA LEU A 387 -18.85 -13.85 19.74
C LEU A 387 -17.79 -12.78 19.43
N PHE A 388 -17.74 -11.74 20.25
CA PHE A 388 -16.73 -10.70 20.14
C PHE A 388 -15.49 -11.12 20.90
N ILE A 389 -14.38 -11.33 20.17
CA ILE A 389 -13.09 -11.68 20.76
C ILE A 389 -12.30 -10.38 20.91
N VAL A 390 -12.03 -9.99 22.15
CA VAL A 390 -11.34 -8.74 22.49
C VAL A 390 -10.09 -9.00 23.31
N GLY A 391 -9.14 -8.06 23.30
CA GLY A 391 -7.89 -8.18 24.08
C GLY A 391 -6.79 -7.31 23.51
N MET A 392 -5.57 -7.53 23.98
CA MET A 392 -4.40 -6.91 23.35
C MET A 392 -3.95 -7.68 22.12
N PRO A 393 -3.37 -7.02 21.11
CA PRO A 393 -2.68 -7.73 20.04
C PRO A 393 -1.68 -8.75 20.58
N ARG A 394 -1.50 -9.86 19.89
CA ARG A 394 -0.59 -10.98 20.28
C ARG A 394 -1.00 -11.77 21.51
N CYS A 395 -2.25 -11.68 21.96
CA CYS A 395 -2.77 -12.44 23.11
C CYS A 395 -3.19 -13.89 22.78
N GLY A 396 -3.05 -14.34 21.52
CA GLY A 396 -3.47 -15.68 21.09
C GLY A 396 -4.92 -15.72 20.52
N SER A 397 -5.52 -14.59 20.26
CA SER A 397 -6.90 -14.48 19.73
C SER A 397 -7.13 -15.24 18.43
N THR A 398 -6.14 -15.28 17.53
CA THR A 398 -6.23 -16.03 16.27
C THR A 398 -6.31 -17.52 16.51
N LEU A 399 -5.50 -18.06 17.43
CA LEU A 399 -5.56 -19.47 17.81
C LEU A 399 -6.92 -19.80 18.43
N LEU A 400 -7.42 -18.92 19.32
CA LEU A 400 -8.76 -19.11 19.91
C LEU A 400 -9.84 -19.14 18.85
N GLU A 401 -9.86 -18.19 17.93
CA GLU A 401 -10.83 -18.16 16.84
C GLU A 401 -10.76 -19.41 15.96
N SER A 402 -9.55 -19.87 15.62
CA SER A 402 -9.34 -21.12 14.87
C SER A 402 -9.90 -22.34 15.61
N ILE A 403 -9.72 -22.41 16.92
CA ILE A 403 -10.30 -23.51 17.74
C ILE A 403 -11.84 -23.43 17.74
N LEU A 404 -12.41 -22.24 17.90
CA LEU A 404 -13.86 -22.05 17.88
C LEU A 404 -14.46 -22.41 16.51
N SER A 405 -13.75 -22.12 15.43
CA SER A 405 -14.20 -22.40 14.05
C SER A 405 -14.15 -23.89 13.67
N LEU A 406 -13.56 -24.76 14.49
CA LEU A 406 -13.69 -26.22 14.34
C LEU A 406 -15.15 -26.67 14.54
N ASN A 407 -15.95 -25.90 15.27
CA ASN A 407 -17.38 -26.17 15.36
C ASN A 407 -18.08 -25.78 14.05
N PRO A 408 -18.79 -26.70 13.38
CA PRO A 408 -19.41 -26.44 12.07
C PRO A 408 -20.50 -25.36 12.11
N GLU A 409 -21.04 -25.00 13.27
CA GLU A 409 -22.01 -23.91 13.42
C GLU A 409 -21.37 -22.54 13.53
N VAL A 410 -20.05 -22.47 13.73
CA VAL A 410 -19.29 -21.23 13.89
C VAL A 410 -18.74 -20.77 12.55
N LYS A 411 -18.91 -19.46 12.24
CA LYS A 411 -18.25 -18.78 11.15
C LYS A 411 -17.24 -17.79 11.70
N ASP A 412 -15.98 -17.98 11.39
CA ASP A 412 -14.93 -17.03 11.64
C ASP A 412 -15.04 -15.83 10.68
N MET A 413 -15.08 -14.63 11.21
CA MET A 413 -15.06 -13.41 10.42
C MET A 413 -13.70 -12.73 10.44
N GLY A 414 -12.81 -13.11 11.37
CA GLY A 414 -11.48 -12.51 11.51
C GLY A 414 -11.55 -11.09 12.08
N GLU A 415 -10.60 -10.27 11.68
CA GLU A 415 -10.49 -8.87 12.11
C GLU A 415 -11.34 -7.94 11.23
N VAL A 416 -12.67 -8.00 11.41
CA VAL A 416 -13.62 -7.13 10.70
C VAL A 416 -13.86 -5.83 11.47
N PHE A 417 -14.11 -4.73 10.75
CA PHE A 417 -14.42 -3.42 11.32
C PHE A 417 -15.91 -3.10 11.29
N PHE A 418 -16.76 -4.12 11.20
CA PHE A 418 -18.20 -3.95 11.00
C PHE A 418 -18.88 -3.15 12.10
N LEU A 419 -18.48 -3.36 13.36
CA LEU A 419 -19.04 -2.62 14.48
C LEU A 419 -18.65 -1.12 14.42
N GLU A 420 -17.38 -0.82 14.22
CA GLU A 420 -16.88 0.55 14.10
C GLU A 420 -17.54 1.27 12.91
N GLU A 421 -17.62 0.61 11.75
CA GLU A 421 -18.26 1.17 10.57
C GLU A 421 -19.77 1.39 10.73
N SER A 422 -20.45 0.56 11.51
CA SER A 422 -21.88 0.72 11.80
C SER A 422 -22.12 1.90 12.73
N LEU A 423 -21.20 2.15 13.66
CA LEU A 423 -21.23 3.30 14.56
C LEU A 423 -20.96 4.62 13.83
N LEU A 424 -20.02 4.63 12.85
CA LEU A 424 -19.70 5.84 12.07
C LEU A 424 -20.82 6.30 11.15
N LYS A 425 -21.77 5.43 10.80
CA LYS A 425 -22.89 5.73 9.91
C LYS A 425 -24.17 6.13 10.66
N ASN A 426 -24.16 6.12 11.99
CA ASN A 426 -25.38 6.29 12.77
C ASN A 426 -25.14 7.16 13.99
N ASP A 427 -25.57 8.43 13.91
CA ASP A 427 -25.44 9.37 15.03
C ASP A 427 -26.35 9.01 16.23
N ASP A 428 -27.45 8.28 15.99
CA ASP A 428 -28.46 7.97 17.01
C ASP A 428 -28.33 6.59 17.66
N LEU A 429 -27.37 5.76 17.25
CA LEU A 429 -27.11 4.40 17.76
C LEU A 429 -28.28 3.39 17.61
N VAL A 430 -29.46 3.81 17.15
CA VAL A 430 -30.68 2.98 17.10
C VAL A 430 -30.55 1.82 16.12
N ASP A 431 -29.91 2.03 14.99
CA ASP A 431 -29.78 1.05 13.91
C ASP A 431 -28.44 0.30 13.87
N VAL A 432 -27.57 0.46 14.89
CA VAL A 432 -26.23 -0.15 14.90
C VAL A 432 -26.27 -1.65 14.67
N LYS A 433 -27.17 -2.35 15.36
CA LYS A 433 -27.32 -3.80 15.20
C LYS A 433 -27.77 -4.17 13.79
N LYS A 434 -28.76 -3.47 13.25
CA LYS A 434 -29.28 -3.70 11.88
C LYS A 434 -28.18 -3.52 10.85
N LEU A 435 -27.40 -2.43 10.92
CA LEU A 435 -26.28 -2.16 10.02
C LEU A 435 -25.17 -3.20 10.15
N TYR A 436 -24.91 -3.69 11.35
CA TYR A 436 -23.98 -4.77 11.60
C TYR A 436 -24.47 -6.10 10.99
N ASP A 437 -25.74 -6.47 11.22
CA ASP A 437 -26.36 -7.67 10.69
C ASP A 437 -26.36 -7.67 9.15
N GLU A 438 -26.67 -6.55 8.52
CA GLU A 438 -26.56 -6.38 7.06
C GLU A 438 -25.16 -6.71 6.55
N LYS A 439 -24.10 -6.22 7.23
CA LYS A 439 -22.71 -6.51 6.86
C LYS A 439 -22.34 -7.99 7.05
N VAL A 440 -22.81 -8.63 8.11
CA VAL A 440 -22.62 -10.06 8.36
C VAL A 440 -23.31 -10.91 7.30
N MET A 441 -24.54 -10.54 6.89
CA MET A 441 -25.25 -11.22 5.81
C MET A 441 -24.51 -11.19 4.48
N PHE A 442 -23.74 -10.13 4.19
CA PHE A 442 -22.90 -10.05 3.01
C PHE A 442 -21.76 -11.07 2.96
N ILE A 443 -21.36 -11.65 4.10
CA ILE A 443 -20.37 -12.74 4.13
C ILE A 443 -20.93 -14.03 3.50
N GLY A 444 -22.26 -14.13 3.35
CA GLY A 444 -22.91 -15.23 2.61
C GLY A 444 -22.89 -16.58 3.32
N SER A 445 -22.74 -16.61 4.64
CA SER A 445 -22.78 -17.82 5.47
C SER A 445 -24.14 -17.94 6.16
N GLN A 446 -24.70 -19.17 6.23
CA GLN A 446 -25.92 -19.49 6.99
C GLN A 446 -25.60 -20.16 8.33
N LYS A 447 -24.49 -19.77 8.97
CA LYS A 447 -24.11 -20.31 10.27
C LYS A 447 -24.89 -19.63 11.41
N LYS A 448 -24.97 -20.29 12.56
CA LYS A 448 -25.71 -19.77 13.72
C LYS A 448 -24.86 -18.84 14.60
N ILE A 449 -23.55 -18.97 14.56
CA ILE A 449 -22.61 -18.25 15.41
C ILE A 449 -21.55 -17.58 14.54
N TYR A 450 -21.28 -16.31 14.78
CA TYR A 450 -20.27 -15.53 14.06
C TYR A 450 -19.27 -14.97 15.05
N THR A 451 -17.97 -15.15 14.79
CA THR A 451 -16.91 -14.54 15.59
C THR A 451 -16.48 -13.21 14.96
N ASP A 452 -16.34 -12.19 15.78
CA ASP A 452 -15.71 -10.90 15.40
C ASP A 452 -14.47 -10.74 16.28
N LYS A 453 -13.29 -10.89 15.67
CA LYS A 453 -12.01 -10.86 16.35
C LYS A 453 -11.31 -9.49 16.21
N ASN A 454 -12.06 -8.42 16.05
CA ASN A 454 -11.47 -7.10 16.16
C ASN A 454 -11.16 -6.83 17.64
N LEU A 455 -9.89 -6.95 17.99
CA LEU A 455 -9.43 -6.85 19.38
C LEU A 455 -9.79 -5.51 20.02
N PHE A 456 -9.91 -4.44 19.22
CA PHE A 456 -10.28 -3.09 19.70
C PHE A 456 -11.77 -2.94 19.99
N ASN A 457 -12.60 -3.94 19.70
CA ASN A 457 -14.01 -3.93 20.09
C ASN A 457 -14.23 -3.80 21.61
N PHE A 458 -13.17 -3.94 22.42
CA PHE A 458 -13.27 -3.62 23.86
C PHE A 458 -13.66 -2.16 24.13
N PHE A 459 -13.38 -1.24 23.24
CA PHE A 459 -13.84 0.15 23.35
C PHE A 459 -15.36 0.26 23.23
N TYR A 460 -16.00 -0.70 22.59
CA TYR A 460 -17.42 -0.71 22.28
C TYR A 460 -18.23 -1.69 23.16
N CYS A 461 -17.65 -2.24 24.24
CA CYS A 461 -18.35 -3.14 25.14
C CYS A 461 -19.72 -2.64 25.64
N PRO A 462 -19.90 -1.35 26.02
CA PRO A 462 -21.21 -0.83 26.36
C PRO A 462 -22.23 -0.88 25.22
N ILE A 463 -21.78 -0.68 23.98
CA ILE A 463 -22.61 -0.79 22.78
C ILE A 463 -23.03 -2.25 22.55
N ILE A 464 -22.04 -3.17 22.62
CA ILE A 464 -22.29 -4.60 22.45
C ILE A 464 -23.31 -5.06 23.49
N TYR A 465 -23.15 -4.66 24.74
CA TYR A 465 -24.06 -5.01 25.81
C TYR A 465 -25.48 -4.50 25.58
N ASN A 466 -25.64 -3.25 25.14
CA ASN A 466 -26.96 -2.62 24.98
C ASN A 466 -27.70 -3.07 23.71
N PHE A 467 -27.00 -3.30 22.61
CA PHE A 467 -27.61 -3.50 21.30
C PHE A 467 -27.51 -4.94 20.77
N PHE A 468 -26.69 -5.81 21.38
CA PHE A 468 -26.50 -7.21 20.97
C PHE A 468 -26.82 -8.18 22.11
N PRO A 469 -28.10 -8.37 22.48
CA PRO A 469 -28.50 -9.11 23.70
C PRO A 469 -28.04 -10.58 23.71
N ASN A 470 -27.87 -11.19 22.54
CA ASN A 470 -27.40 -12.58 22.38
C ASN A 470 -25.90 -12.70 22.14
N ALA A 471 -25.16 -11.59 22.17
CA ALA A 471 -23.71 -11.61 22.03
C ALA A 471 -23.00 -12.09 23.31
N ARG A 472 -21.81 -12.65 23.10
CA ARG A 472 -20.86 -12.93 24.17
C ARG A 472 -19.54 -12.24 23.85
N ILE A 473 -18.86 -11.77 24.89
CA ILE A 473 -17.54 -11.16 24.78
C ILE A 473 -16.54 -12.10 25.40
N ILE A 474 -15.53 -12.49 24.64
CA ILE A 474 -14.41 -13.31 25.10
C ILE A 474 -13.19 -12.40 25.23
N TYR A 475 -12.71 -12.21 26.44
CA TYR A 475 -11.51 -11.43 26.70
C TYR A 475 -10.28 -12.32 26.73
N CYS A 476 -9.42 -12.16 25.72
CA CYS A 476 -8.14 -12.87 25.66
C CYS A 476 -7.11 -12.13 26.50
N LYS A 477 -6.63 -12.80 27.58
CA LYS A 477 -5.61 -12.27 28.48
C LYS A 477 -4.31 -13.05 28.34
N ARG A 478 -3.21 -12.34 28.25
CA ARG A 478 -1.84 -12.86 28.29
C ARG A 478 -1.00 -11.94 29.18
N ASN A 479 0.19 -12.39 29.61
CA ASN A 479 1.13 -11.52 30.33
C ASN A 479 1.39 -10.25 29.50
N PRO A 480 1.19 -9.03 30.05
CA PRO A 480 1.35 -7.78 29.32
C PRO A 480 2.78 -7.60 28.76
N LEU A 481 3.81 -8.01 29.47
CA LEU A 481 5.20 -7.92 29.00
C LEU A 481 5.44 -8.80 27.78
N ASP A 482 4.92 -10.04 27.79
CA ASP A 482 5.01 -10.95 26.63
C ASP A 482 4.29 -10.38 25.42
N ASN A 483 3.14 -9.73 25.64
CA ASN A 483 2.42 -9.08 24.57
C ASN A 483 3.22 -7.92 23.97
N ILE A 484 3.75 -7.03 24.83
CA ILE A 484 4.54 -5.87 24.40
C ILE A 484 5.78 -6.31 23.63
N LEU A 485 6.53 -7.30 24.15
CA LEU A 485 7.70 -7.85 23.45
C LEU A 485 7.34 -8.45 22.09
N SER A 486 6.18 -9.09 21.99
CA SER A 486 5.72 -9.69 20.72
C SER A 486 5.18 -8.66 19.72
N ILE A 487 4.80 -7.46 20.18
CA ILE A 487 4.35 -6.34 19.33
C ILE A 487 5.56 -5.54 18.85
N TYR A 488 6.55 -5.34 19.73
CA TYR A 488 7.78 -4.60 19.44
C TYR A 488 8.66 -5.34 18.42
#